data_0f0652c388fcb0bd2e0cb63c6f073bfd
#
_entry.id   0f0652c388fcb0bd2e0cb63c6f073bfd
#
_cell.length_a   1.000
_cell.length_b   1.000
_cell.length_c   1.000
_cell.angle_alpha   90.00
_cell.angle_beta   90.00
_cell.angle_gamma   90.00
#
_symmetry.space_group_name_H-M   'P 1'
#
loop_
_entity.id
_entity.type
_entity.pdbx_description
1 polymer ?
#
loop_
_entity_poly.entity_id
_entity_poly.type
_entity_poly.pdbx_seq_one_letter_code
_entity_poly.pdbx_strand_id
1 'polypeptide(L)'
;GNGVSDLSELAEGATIIIPADDSNETRALLLLQQEGLIELPADASAAKGVTVLDIVDDHGYSIQPVQADTVPAQLKNANPGTIAVINGNYALQAGLSVIDDSLASEEPDSPSTQEYLNVIAVKNGNENEEKIVALVNALKSEEIQTWIDETYQGAVISYKGE
;
A
#
# COMPACT_ATOMS: atom_id res chain seq x y z
N GLY A 1 8.26 11.14 2.39
CA GLY A 1 8.97 11.27 3.67
C GLY A 1 9.03 12.71 4.18
N ASN A 2 9.25 12.89 5.45
CA ASN A 2 9.42 14.23 6.03
C ASN A 2 10.90 14.66 5.98
N GLY A 3 11.27 15.44 4.95
CA GLY A 3 12.65 15.87 4.72
C GLY A 3 13.59 14.75 4.23
N VAL A 4 13.05 13.68 3.67
CA VAL A 4 13.77 12.58 3.02
C VAL A 4 13.34 12.54 1.57
N SER A 5 14.29 12.54 0.66
CA SER A 5 14.05 12.50 -0.79
C SER A 5 14.46 11.18 -1.45
N ASP A 6 15.18 10.34 -0.73
CA ASP A 6 15.60 9.00 -1.18
C ASP A 6 15.74 8.06 0.04
N LEU A 7 15.38 6.79 -0.10
CA LEU A 7 15.46 5.81 1.00
C LEU A 7 16.89 5.62 1.53
N SER A 8 17.91 5.82 0.68
CA SER A 8 19.30 5.75 1.09
C SER A 8 19.75 6.88 2.04
N GLU A 9 18.93 7.92 2.20
CA GLU A 9 19.18 9.04 3.13
C GLU A 9 18.68 8.74 4.56
N LEU A 10 18.01 7.61 4.78
CA LEU A 10 17.50 7.25 6.11
C LEU A 10 18.66 7.02 7.09
N ALA A 11 18.64 7.79 8.17
CA ALA A 11 19.61 7.64 9.23
C ALA A 11 19.30 6.40 10.10
N GLU A 12 20.33 5.84 10.73
CA GLU A 12 20.13 4.85 11.80
C GLU A 12 19.21 5.40 12.89
N GLY A 13 18.25 4.62 13.33
CA GLY A 13 17.23 5.03 14.30
C GLY A 13 16.07 5.86 13.71
N ALA A 14 16.02 6.06 12.39
CA ALA A 14 14.90 6.76 11.76
C ALA A 14 13.56 6.09 12.10
N THR A 15 12.53 6.91 12.24
CA THR A 15 11.17 6.42 12.49
C THR A 15 10.46 6.12 11.17
N ILE A 16 9.80 4.95 11.11
CA ILE A 16 8.95 4.53 10.00
C ILE A 16 7.53 4.30 10.55
N ILE A 17 6.60 5.17 10.17
CA ILE A 17 5.20 5.09 10.59
C ILE A 17 4.43 4.20 9.60
N ILE A 18 3.67 3.21 10.11
CA ILE A 18 2.91 2.28 9.30
C ILE A 18 1.46 2.15 9.78
N PRO A 19 0.52 1.68 8.97
CA PRO A 19 -0.82 1.30 9.42
C PRO A 19 -0.77 0.16 10.45
N ALA A 20 -1.69 0.16 11.43
CA ALA A 20 -1.76 -0.83 12.52
C ALA A 20 -2.88 -1.86 12.37
N ASP A 21 -3.70 -1.80 11.33
CA ASP A 21 -4.70 -2.83 11.08
C ASP A 21 -4.07 -4.03 10.37
N ASP A 22 -4.50 -5.24 10.73
CA ASP A 22 -3.88 -6.52 10.35
C ASP A 22 -3.49 -6.62 8.86
N SER A 23 -4.37 -6.19 7.98
CA SER A 23 -4.19 -6.28 6.53
C SER A 23 -3.19 -5.24 6.02
N ASN A 24 -3.32 -3.97 6.45
CA ASN A 24 -2.44 -2.90 5.99
C ASN A 24 -1.08 -2.92 6.71
N GLU A 25 -1.00 -3.37 7.96
CA GLU A 25 0.28 -3.60 8.65
C GLU A 25 1.11 -4.63 7.90
N THR A 26 0.54 -5.80 7.61
CA THR A 26 1.19 -6.84 6.80
C THR A 26 1.68 -6.29 5.47
N ARG A 27 0.83 -5.57 4.75
CA ARG A 27 1.15 -4.97 3.45
C ARG A 27 2.30 -3.97 3.55
N ALA A 28 2.28 -3.11 4.58
CA ALA A 28 3.35 -2.15 4.81
C ALA A 28 4.68 -2.83 5.11
N LEU A 29 4.69 -3.86 5.94
CA LEU A 29 5.89 -4.61 6.28
C LEU A 29 6.48 -5.35 5.06
N LEU A 30 5.64 -5.93 4.21
CA LEU A 30 6.09 -6.56 2.96
C LEU A 30 6.73 -5.53 2.00
N LEU A 31 6.20 -4.32 1.91
CA LEU A 31 6.82 -3.24 1.15
C LEU A 31 8.17 -2.83 1.74
N LEU A 32 8.27 -2.65 3.06
CA LEU A 32 9.53 -2.32 3.72
C LEU A 32 10.59 -3.40 3.50
N GLN A 33 10.21 -4.68 3.50
CA GLN A 33 11.11 -5.79 3.14
C GLN A 33 11.52 -5.73 1.67
N GLN A 34 10.60 -5.44 0.75
CA GLN A 34 10.90 -5.28 -0.68
C GLN A 34 11.96 -4.21 -0.90
N GLU A 35 11.88 -3.10 -0.16
CA GLU A 35 12.84 -2.00 -0.22
C GLU A 35 14.12 -2.25 0.61
N GLY A 36 14.24 -3.42 1.25
CA GLY A 36 15.42 -3.79 2.04
C GLY A 36 15.58 -3.01 3.35
N LEU A 37 14.51 -2.40 3.85
CA LEU A 37 14.52 -1.64 5.11
C LEU A 37 14.35 -2.51 6.35
N ILE A 38 13.78 -3.71 6.20
CA ILE A 38 13.63 -4.70 7.28
C ILE A 38 13.78 -6.11 6.73
N GLU A 39 13.98 -7.08 7.62
CA GLU A 39 13.89 -8.50 7.31
C GLU A 39 12.67 -9.13 7.99
N LEU A 40 11.88 -9.89 7.24
CA LEU A 40 10.75 -10.68 7.71
C LEU A 40 11.08 -12.19 7.61
N PRO A 41 10.31 -13.08 8.27
CA PRO A 41 10.45 -14.52 8.09
C PRO A 41 10.33 -14.91 6.60
N ALA A 42 11.07 -15.94 6.19
CA ALA A 42 11.12 -16.39 4.79
C ALA A 42 9.75 -16.82 4.21
N ASP A 43 8.78 -17.12 5.06
CA ASP A 43 7.41 -17.48 4.70
C ASP A 43 6.40 -16.34 4.93
N ALA A 44 6.88 -15.11 5.15
CA ALA A 44 6.02 -13.92 5.25
C ALA A 44 5.25 -13.72 3.93
N SER A 45 3.96 -13.51 4.04
CA SER A 45 3.06 -13.28 2.89
C SER A 45 1.79 -12.59 3.35
N ALA A 46 1.04 -12.01 2.42
CA ALA A 46 -0.25 -11.42 2.72
C ALA A 46 -1.24 -12.45 3.29
N ALA A 47 -1.23 -13.68 2.77
CA ALA A 47 -2.11 -14.76 3.23
C ALA A 47 -1.79 -15.22 4.67
N LYS A 48 -0.51 -15.20 5.07
CA LYS A 48 -0.10 -15.59 6.43
C LYS A 48 -0.38 -14.47 7.43
N GLY A 49 -0.24 -13.24 7.01
CA GLY A 49 -0.19 -12.07 7.88
C GLY A 49 1.13 -11.98 8.66
N VAL A 50 1.63 -10.77 8.81
CA VAL A 50 2.79 -10.46 9.66
C VAL A 50 2.54 -9.15 10.39
N THR A 51 3.13 -9.01 11.57
CA THR A 51 3.06 -7.81 12.42
C THR A 51 4.47 -7.33 12.76
N VAL A 52 4.61 -6.18 13.37
CA VAL A 52 5.92 -5.70 13.85
C VAL A 52 6.60 -6.67 14.81
N LEU A 53 5.86 -7.58 15.44
CA LEU A 53 6.42 -8.60 16.33
C LEU A 53 7.12 -9.74 15.59
N ASP A 54 6.88 -9.85 14.29
CA ASP A 54 7.48 -10.89 13.43
C ASP A 54 8.75 -10.39 12.71
N ILE A 55 9.14 -9.12 12.86
CA ILE A 55 10.34 -8.56 12.26
C ILE A 55 11.57 -9.30 12.78
N VAL A 56 12.38 -9.83 11.86
CA VAL A 56 13.62 -10.57 12.16
C VAL A 56 14.78 -9.59 12.38
N ASP A 57 14.88 -8.57 11.52
CA ASP A 57 15.84 -7.47 11.65
C ASP A 57 15.17 -6.18 11.18
N ASP A 58 15.19 -5.15 12.03
CA ASP A 58 14.69 -3.82 11.72
C ASP A 58 15.78 -2.86 11.24
N HIS A 59 17.00 -3.35 11.07
CA HIS A 59 18.19 -2.57 10.70
C HIS A 59 18.38 -1.30 11.55
N GLY A 60 17.87 -1.31 12.78
CA GLY A 60 17.93 -0.19 13.72
C GLY A 60 16.84 0.87 13.52
N TYR A 61 15.88 0.67 12.63
CA TYR A 61 14.74 1.58 12.45
C TYR A 61 13.69 1.41 13.55
N SER A 62 12.97 2.50 13.87
CA SER A 62 11.84 2.48 14.80
C SER A 62 10.53 2.35 14.04
N ILE A 63 9.98 1.15 13.94
CA ILE A 63 8.71 0.90 13.24
C ILE A 63 7.54 1.23 14.18
N GLN A 64 6.65 2.15 13.77
CA GLN A 64 5.55 2.65 14.60
C GLN A 64 4.19 2.40 13.94
N PRO A 65 3.46 1.34 14.34
CA PRO A 65 2.10 1.12 13.88
C PRO A 65 1.13 2.15 14.48
N VAL A 66 0.30 2.75 13.62
CA VAL A 66 -0.73 3.71 14.03
C VAL A 66 -2.00 3.50 13.18
N GLN A 67 -3.12 4.08 13.59
CA GLN A 67 -4.37 3.99 12.83
C GLN A 67 -4.17 4.54 11.40
N ALA A 68 -4.57 3.77 10.39
CA ALA A 68 -4.23 3.99 8.98
C ALA A 68 -4.59 5.39 8.45
N ASP A 69 -5.77 5.90 8.80
CA ASP A 69 -6.25 7.23 8.39
C ASP A 69 -5.49 8.39 9.06
N THR A 70 -4.76 8.10 10.17
CA THR A 70 -3.97 9.10 10.89
C THR A 70 -2.52 9.21 10.39
N VAL A 71 -2.03 8.21 9.64
CA VAL A 71 -0.63 8.14 9.18
C VAL A 71 -0.17 9.43 8.47
N PRO A 72 -0.92 10.01 7.51
CA PRO A 72 -0.48 11.23 6.84
C PRO A 72 -0.31 12.43 7.80
N ALA A 73 -1.23 12.56 8.76
CA ALA A 73 -1.18 13.64 9.74
C ALA A 73 -0.01 13.45 10.72
N GLN A 74 0.27 12.21 11.11
CA GLN A 74 1.41 11.90 11.97
C GLN A 74 2.74 12.16 11.26
N LEU A 75 2.88 11.74 9.99
CA LEU A 75 4.07 12.05 9.20
C LEU A 75 4.31 13.56 9.10
N LYS A 76 3.25 14.34 8.83
CA LYS A 76 3.35 15.80 8.73
C LYS A 76 3.87 16.46 10.01
N ASN A 77 3.54 15.90 11.17
CA ASN A 77 3.92 16.43 12.49
C ASN A 77 5.16 15.71 13.08
N ALA A 78 5.73 14.75 12.38
CA ALA A 78 6.90 14.00 12.82
C ALA A 78 8.19 14.82 12.68
N ASN A 79 9.24 14.34 13.33
CA ASN A 79 10.58 14.90 13.17
C ASN A 79 11.10 14.73 11.73
N PRO A 80 11.93 15.66 11.23
CA PRO A 80 12.67 15.44 9.99
C PRO A 80 13.44 14.11 10.00
N GLY A 81 13.47 13.42 8.86
CA GLY A 81 14.06 12.08 8.74
C GLY A 81 13.04 10.95 8.95
N THR A 82 11.80 11.24 9.34
CA THR A 82 10.73 10.24 9.44
C THR A 82 10.13 9.96 8.08
N ILE A 83 9.88 8.68 7.79
CA ILE A 83 9.07 8.25 6.63
C ILE A 83 7.80 7.53 7.09
N ALA A 84 6.88 7.31 6.17
CA ALA A 84 5.67 6.56 6.46
C ALA A 84 5.21 5.72 5.27
N VAL A 85 4.60 4.57 5.52
CA VAL A 85 3.83 3.82 4.53
C VAL A 85 2.38 4.26 4.62
N ILE A 86 1.84 4.76 3.51
CA ILE A 86 0.51 5.38 3.45
C ILE A 86 -0.31 4.70 2.36
N ASN A 87 -1.52 4.25 2.68
CA ASN A 87 -2.46 3.75 1.68
C ASN A 87 -2.82 4.86 0.67
N GLY A 88 -2.87 4.55 -0.61
CA GLY A 88 -3.07 5.51 -1.69
C GLY A 88 -4.28 6.43 -1.52
N ASN A 89 -5.42 5.91 -1.03
CA ASN A 89 -6.61 6.72 -0.75
C ASN A 89 -6.38 7.77 0.36
N TYR A 90 -5.62 7.43 1.41
CA TYR A 90 -5.29 8.38 2.48
C TYR A 90 -4.22 9.38 2.04
N ALA A 91 -3.27 8.97 1.18
CA ALA A 91 -2.32 9.88 0.55
C ALA A 91 -3.05 10.96 -0.26
N LEU A 92 -3.97 10.56 -1.16
CA LEU A 92 -4.77 11.48 -1.96
C LEU A 92 -5.63 12.42 -1.10
N GLN A 93 -6.30 11.91 -0.07
CA GLN A 93 -7.09 12.73 0.86
C GLN A 93 -6.23 13.77 1.61
N ALA A 94 -4.97 13.45 1.85
CA ALA A 94 -4.00 14.37 2.45
C ALA A 94 -3.35 15.35 1.45
N GLY A 95 -3.71 15.24 0.16
CA GLY A 95 -3.14 16.07 -0.91
C GLY A 95 -1.74 15.66 -1.34
N LEU A 96 -1.35 14.40 -1.07
CA LEU A 96 -0.07 13.82 -1.51
C LEU A 96 -0.24 13.17 -2.89
N SER A 97 0.77 13.33 -3.73
CA SER A 97 0.89 12.65 -5.03
C SER A 97 1.70 11.37 -4.88
N VAL A 98 1.14 10.25 -5.36
CA VAL A 98 1.89 8.98 -5.39
C VAL A 98 3.08 9.07 -6.34
N ILE A 99 2.97 9.85 -7.41
CA ILE A 99 4.05 10.01 -8.41
C ILE A 99 5.17 10.93 -7.90
N ASP A 100 4.80 12.05 -7.26
CA ASP A 100 5.77 13.10 -6.93
C ASP A 100 6.30 13.02 -5.49
N ASP A 101 5.50 12.49 -4.54
CA ASP A 101 5.81 12.52 -3.11
C ASP A 101 6.24 11.14 -2.56
N SER A 102 6.08 10.04 -3.32
CA SER A 102 6.51 8.72 -2.85
C SER A 102 8.01 8.51 -3.05
N LEU A 103 8.62 7.83 -2.07
CA LEU A 103 10.02 7.36 -2.15
C LEU A 103 10.10 5.97 -2.79
N ALA A 104 9.05 5.18 -2.61
CA ALA A 104 8.83 3.87 -3.20
C ALA A 104 7.34 3.57 -3.25
N SER A 105 6.95 2.60 -4.08
CA SER A 105 5.58 2.10 -4.17
C SER A 105 5.58 0.59 -4.43
N GLU A 106 4.48 -0.06 -4.11
CA GLU A 106 4.30 -1.47 -4.47
C GLU A 106 4.35 -1.66 -5.99
N GLU A 107 5.06 -2.69 -6.42
CA GLU A 107 5.05 -3.07 -7.83
C GLU A 107 3.70 -3.73 -8.20
N PRO A 108 3.02 -3.27 -9.26
CA PRO A 108 1.70 -3.78 -9.65
C PRO A 108 1.64 -5.29 -9.86
N ASP A 109 2.72 -5.86 -10.40
CA ASP A 109 2.80 -7.28 -10.77
C ASP A 109 3.48 -8.13 -9.69
N SER A 110 3.79 -7.57 -8.52
CA SER A 110 4.37 -8.35 -7.43
C SER A 110 3.38 -9.38 -6.86
N PRO A 111 3.83 -10.55 -6.41
CA PRO A 111 2.95 -11.53 -5.78
C PRO A 111 2.16 -10.97 -4.60
N SER A 112 2.78 -10.09 -3.79
CA SER A 112 2.11 -9.44 -2.67
C SER A 112 0.98 -8.52 -3.13
N THR A 113 1.19 -7.70 -4.15
CA THR A 113 0.16 -6.80 -4.69
C THR A 113 -1.02 -7.59 -5.28
N GLN A 114 -0.76 -8.72 -5.93
CA GLN A 114 -1.81 -9.57 -6.51
C GLN A 114 -2.76 -10.13 -5.44
N GLU A 115 -2.29 -10.37 -4.21
CA GLU A 115 -3.13 -10.83 -3.10
C GLU A 115 -4.07 -9.71 -2.57
N TYR A 116 -3.80 -8.45 -2.87
CA TYR A 116 -4.61 -7.29 -2.45
C TYR A 116 -5.50 -6.71 -3.55
N LEU A 117 -5.69 -7.42 -4.66
CA LEU A 117 -6.60 -6.98 -5.72
C LEU A 117 -8.03 -6.85 -5.19
N ASN A 118 -8.68 -5.75 -5.55
CA ASN A 118 -10.10 -5.58 -5.29
C ASN A 118 -10.92 -6.52 -6.20
N VAL A 119 -11.93 -7.16 -5.64
CA VAL A 119 -12.75 -8.15 -6.34
C VAL A 119 -14.24 -7.85 -6.21
N ILE A 120 -15.04 -8.33 -7.16
CA ILE A 120 -16.49 -8.39 -7.04
C ILE A 120 -16.85 -9.76 -6.48
N ALA A 121 -17.29 -9.80 -5.23
CA ALA A 121 -17.75 -11.03 -4.60
C ALA A 121 -19.25 -11.21 -4.80
N VAL A 122 -19.67 -12.41 -5.21
CA VAL A 122 -21.08 -12.77 -5.41
C VAL A 122 -21.39 -14.10 -4.72
N LYS A 123 -22.68 -14.35 -4.46
CA LYS A 123 -23.10 -15.67 -4.01
C LYS A 123 -22.79 -16.72 -5.09
N ASN A 124 -22.28 -17.87 -4.66
CA ASN A 124 -21.97 -18.96 -5.55
C ASN A 124 -23.17 -19.35 -6.45
N GLY A 125 -22.92 -19.39 -7.75
CA GLY A 125 -23.94 -19.63 -8.79
C GLY A 125 -24.56 -18.36 -9.41
N ASN A 126 -24.24 -17.17 -8.90
CA ASN A 126 -24.73 -15.89 -9.41
C ASN A 126 -23.74 -15.16 -10.33
N GLU A 127 -22.60 -15.77 -10.62
CA GLU A 127 -21.50 -15.16 -11.37
C GLU A 127 -21.92 -14.71 -12.78
N ASN A 128 -22.88 -15.44 -13.37
CA ASN A 128 -23.38 -15.19 -14.72
C ASN A 128 -24.71 -14.42 -14.76
N GLU A 129 -25.19 -13.89 -13.63
CA GLU A 129 -26.36 -13.03 -13.68
C GLU A 129 -26.11 -11.78 -14.51
N GLU A 130 -27.06 -11.37 -15.34
CA GLU A 130 -26.91 -10.22 -16.26
C GLU A 130 -26.42 -8.95 -15.57
N LYS A 131 -26.93 -8.66 -14.36
CA LYS A 131 -26.50 -7.49 -13.56
C LYS A 131 -25.04 -7.56 -13.14
N ILE A 132 -24.54 -8.77 -12.83
CA ILE A 132 -23.14 -8.98 -12.41
C ILE A 132 -22.22 -8.85 -13.62
N VAL A 133 -22.58 -9.49 -14.73
CA VAL A 133 -21.85 -9.36 -16.00
C VAL A 133 -21.81 -7.90 -16.47
N ALA A 134 -22.94 -7.19 -16.39
CA ALA A 134 -23.00 -5.76 -16.73
C ALA A 134 -22.09 -4.90 -15.83
N LEU A 135 -22.05 -5.15 -14.52
CA LEU A 135 -21.17 -4.44 -13.59
C LEU A 135 -19.69 -4.69 -13.91
N VAL A 136 -19.31 -5.96 -14.15
CA VAL A 136 -17.93 -6.33 -14.52
C VAL A 136 -17.52 -5.64 -15.82
N ASN A 137 -18.38 -5.69 -16.85
CA ASN A 137 -18.12 -5.04 -18.12
C ASN A 137 -17.99 -3.52 -17.99
N ALA A 138 -18.82 -2.89 -17.17
CA ALA A 138 -18.73 -1.46 -16.91
C ALA A 138 -17.39 -1.10 -16.26
N LEU A 139 -16.98 -1.82 -15.19
CA LEU A 139 -15.70 -1.59 -14.51
C LEU A 139 -14.48 -1.85 -15.41
N LYS A 140 -14.59 -2.78 -16.36
CA LYS A 140 -13.54 -3.08 -17.34
C LYS A 140 -13.60 -2.21 -18.61
N SER A 141 -14.58 -1.30 -18.72
CA SER A 141 -14.69 -0.45 -19.91
C SER A 141 -13.54 0.55 -19.98
N GLU A 142 -13.15 0.92 -21.19
CA GLU A 142 -12.10 1.91 -21.44
C GLU A 142 -12.42 3.27 -20.77
N GLU A 143 -13.70 3.64 -20.74
CA GLU A 143 -14.17 4.86 -20.08
C GLU A 143 -13.84 4.87 -18.59
N ILE A 144 -14.17 3.78 -17.87
CA ILE A 144 -13.90 3.67 -16.43
C ILE A 144 -12.39 3.52 -16.16
N GLN A 145 -11.66 2.79 -16.98
CA GLN A 145 -10.20 2.67 -16.86
C GLN A 145 -9.53 4.04 -17.00
N THR A 146 -9.89 4.81 -18.02
CA THR A 146 -9.38 6.18 -18.22
C THR A 146 -9.74 7.08 -17.03
N TRP A 147 -10.98 7.00 -16.54
CA TRP A 147 -11.42 7.76 -15.38
C TRP A 147 -10.63 7.42 -14.11
N ILE A 148 -10.31 6.13 -13.89
CA ILE A 148 -9.47 5.69 -12.77
C ILE A 148 -8.06 6.30 -12.89
N ASP A 149 -7.44 6.19 -14.05
CA ASP A 149 -6.09 6.69 -14.29
C ASP A 149 -6.02 8.23 -14.08
N GLU A 150 -7.01 8.97 -14.60
CA GLU A 150 -7.10 10.43 -14.45
C GLU A 150 -7.42 10.87 -13.01
N THR A 151 -8.31 10.14 -12.32
CA THR A 151 -8.78 10.51 -10.98
C THR A 151 -7.77 10.18 -9.89
N TYR A 152 -7.17 9.01 -9.99
CA TYR A 152 -6.31 8.47 -8.92
C TYR A 152 -4.82 8.64 -9.19
N GLN A 153 -4.40 9.04 -10.39
CA GLN A 153 -3.02 9.41 -10.72
C GLN A 153 -1.97 8.43 -10.18
N GLY A 154 -2.20 7.14 -10.36
CA GLY A 154 -1.32 6.06 -9.89
C GLY A 154 -1.57 5.55 -8.47
N ALA A 155 -2.39 6.22 -7.64
CA ALA A 155 -2.77 5.70 -6.31
C ALA A 155 -3.71 4.50 -6.38
N VAL A 156 -4.42 4.33 -7.48
CA VAL A 156 -5.20 3.14 -7.82
C VAL A 156 -4.80 2.71 -9.22
N ILE A 157 -4.39 1.48 -9.36
CA ILE A 157 -4.01 0.91 -10.64
C ILE A 157 -5.21 0.16 -11.20
N SER A 158 -5.62 0.53 -12.40
CA SER A 158 -6.70 -0.13 -13.09
C SER A 158 -6.28 -1.54 -13.52
N TYR A 159 -7.11 -2.56 -13.21
CA TYR A 159 -6.86 -3.94 -13.60
C TYR A 159 -7.08 -4.11 -15.12
N LYS A 160 -6.00 -4.35 -15.83
CA LYS A 160 -6.01 -4.60 -17.29
C LYS A 160 -5.96 -6.10 -17.62
N GLY A 161 -6.40 -6.96 -16.70
CA GLY A 161 -6.38 -8.40 -16.88
C GLY A 161 -7.19 -8.88 -18.07
N GLU A 162 -6.71 -9.98 -18.68
CA GLU A 162 -7.32 -10.71 -19.80
C GLU A 162 -8.71 -11.25 -19.44
#